data_eb579eda861516ae8cba37b0d0629e72
#
_entry.id   eb579eda861516ae8cba37b0d0629e72
#
_cell.length_a   1.000
_cell.length_b   1.000
_cell.length_c   1.000
_cell.angle_alpha   90.00
_cell.angle_beta   90.00
_cell.angle_gamma   90.00
#
_symmetry.space_group_name_H-M   'P 1'
#
loop_
_entity.id
_entity.type
_entity.pdbx_description
1 polymer ?
#
loop_
_entity_poly.entity_id
_entity_poly.type
_entity_poly.pdbx_seq_one_letter_code
_entity_poly.pdbx_strand_id
1 'polypeptide(L)'
;MQAIGTSASGIAVAGAATSTGFAQAAKEAADSGGQVLLVGDNIAVATTQYGKVRGYVLRGMHYFLGIPYGADTSGANRFMPPRKPKAWTDVYPALWWGDAAPQNMDNRYTNKFASFRDHWNYSDASEDCLRINVLTPALGDGKKRPVMFWIHGGGYTNGNGIEQDGYNGENFARFGDVVFCSVNHRLGPLGFCNLAGVGGEKFAASGNVGMLDLVAALEWVRDNIAGFGGDPGNVTIMGQSGGGAKVCVLTAMPSAKGLFHRAVVLSGASRKAGEKAGSEKLGAAVLKESGLKPDELDKLQAMPWKDFYAVATRAQRAWAKEAGAAGGLMRGFSPVVDGAFLPQHPYDPDAAPTAANVPMIISSVQNEMSMSWADASLESITLDQVVEKVRQRAGFGPGFGDKAKEVVESYVKAFPGRKPVEIWTLVSSNRQGVVALADVKSRQPAPVYVDWFAWQPPLFDNRIRAFHCVDICFWFYNTDVMLTHTGGGPRPRALSARMAGALLQFMKTGDPNGGGLPTWPRYSSANGETMVLDDTSEAKNDPDREARKALPVT
;
A
#
# COMPACT_ATOMS: atom_id res chain seq x y z
N MET A 1 -14.25 -58.98 -52.81
CA MET A 1 -14.16 -57.57 -52.59
C MET A 1 -13.74 -57.41 -51.14
N GLN A 2 -12.56 -56.91 -50.95
CA GLN A 2 -11.78 -57.01 -49.75
C GLN A 2 -12.32 -56.12 -48.63
N ALA A 3 -12.46 -56.67 -47.44
CA ALA A 3 -12.64 -55.94 -46.19
C ALA A 3 -11.28 -55.71 -45.55
N ILE A 4 -11.00 -54.45 -45.23
CA ILE A 4 -9.78 -54.07 -44.52
C ILE A 4 -10.16 -53.91 -43.05
N GLY A 5 -9.53 -54.71 -42.20
CA GLY A 5 -9.69 -54.66 -40.77
C GLY A 5 -8.97 -53.47 -40.14
N THR A 6 -9.61 -52.81 -39.23
CA THR A 6 -9.03 -51.79 -38.36
C THR A 6 -8.67 -52.42 -36.99
N SER A 7 -7.40 -52.51 -36.73
CA SER A 7 -6.89 -52.81 -35.39
C SER A 7 -6.84 -51.54 -34.56
N ALA A 8 -7.63 -51.45 -33.50
CA ALA A 8 -7.52 -50.42 -32.47
C ALA A 8 -6.41 -50.82 -31.48
N SER A 9 -5.28 -50.10 -31.56
CA SER A 9 -4.28 -50.15 -30.51
C SER A 9 -4.44 -48.91 -29.64
N GLY A 10 -5.03 -49.08 -28.49
CA GLY A 10 -5.06 -48.06 -27.45
C GLY A 10 -3.66 -47.86 -26.87
N ILE A 11 -3.16 -46.66 -26.93
CA ILE A 11 -2.05 -46.23 -26.11
C ILE A 11 -2.56 -45.08 -25.24
N ALA A 12 -2.87 -45.41 -24.01
CA ALA A 12 -3.01 -44.41 -22.96
C ALA A 12 -1.58 -44.00 -22.55
N VAL A 13 -1.09 -42.89 -23.05
CA VAL A 13 0.06 -42.21 -22.46
C VAL A 13 -0.44 -40.96 -21.76
N ALA A 14 -0.73 -41.13 -20.46
CA ALA A 14 -0.83 -40.02 -19.55
C ALA A 14 0.59 -39.45 -19.33
N GLY A 15 1.04 -38.62 -20.24
CA GLY A 15 2.25 -37.82 -20.05
C GLY A 15 1.95 -36.68 -19.11
N ALA A 16 2.46 -36.76 -17.89
CA ALA A 16 2.65 -35.59 -17.04
C ALA A 16 3.65 -34.68 -17.77
N ALA A 17 3.15 -33.79 -18.63
CA ALA A 17 3.95 -32.70 -19.17
C ALA A 17 4.29 -31.81 -17.99
N THR A 18 5.54 -31.85 -17.58
CA THR A 18 6.05 -31.09 -16.46
C THR A 18 5.91 -29.60 -16.77
N SER A 19 5.40 -28.83 -15.81
CA SER A 19 5.22 -27.35 -15.89
C SER A 19 6.48 -26.59 -16.35
N THR A 20 7.65 -27.17 -16.20
CA THR A 20 8.94 -26.68 -16.71
C THR A 20 9.02 -26.59 -18.23
N GLY A 21 8.40 -27.51 -18.98
CA GLY A 21 8.41 -27.49 -20.45
C GLY A 21 7.58 -26.32 -21.02
N PHE A 22 6.47 -25.97 -20.38
CA PHE A 22 5.63 -24.86 -20.85
C PHE A 22 6.24 -23.50 -20.50
N ALA A 23 6.88 -23.34 -19.36
CA ALA A 23 7.60 -22.12 -18.99
C ALA A 23 8.78 -21.85 -19.93
N GLN A 24 9.48 -22.90 -20.34
CA GLN A 24 10.58 -22.81 -21.30
C GLN A 24 10.06 -22.46 -22.70
N ALA A 25 9.00 -23.09 -23.16
CA ALA A 25 8.39 -22.79 -24.46
C ALA A 25 7.82 -21.35 -24.53
N ALA A 26 7.25 -20.86 -23.43
CA ALA A 26 6.78 -19.47 -23.34
C ALA A 26 7.93 -18.46 -23.41
N LYS A 27 9.06 -18.77 -22.77
CA LYS A 27 10.27 -17.94 -22.81
C LYS A 27 10.90 -17.95 -24.22
N GLU A 28 11.02 -19.11 -24.83
CA GLU A 28 11.55 -19.26 -26.20
C GLU A 28 10.68 -18.56 -27.23
N ALA A 29 9.33 -18.61 -27.08
CA ALA A 29 8.41 -17.88 -27.93
C ALA A 29 8.52 -16.35 -27.77
N ALA A 30 8.73 -15.87 -26.55
CA ALA A 30 8.96 -14.45 -26.28
C ALA A 30 10.30 -13.96 -26.86
N ASP A 31 11.36 -14.75 -26.72
CA ASP A 31 12.70 -14.42 -27.20
C ASP A 31 12.82 -14.51 -28.74
N SER A 32 11.95 -15.27 -29.41
CA SER A 32 11.92 -15.45 -30.87
C SER A 32 11.01 -14.47 -31.64
N GLY A 33 10.44 -13.47 -30.96
CA GLY A 33 9.41 -12.57 -31.54
C GLY A 33 8.06 -13.25 -31.76
N GLY A 34 7.85 -14.42 -31.10
CA GLY A 34 6.60 -15.17 -31.17
C GLY A 34 5.48 -14.61 -30.28
N GLN A 35 4.49 -15.42 -30.02
CA GLN A 35 3.34 -15.04 -29.20
C GLN A 35 3.75 -14.71 -27.77
N VAL A 36 3.47 -13.50 -27.30
CA VAL A 36 3.85 -13.00 -25.97
C VAL A 36 2.76 -13.19 -24.92
N LEU A 37 1.51 -13.36 -25.33
CA LEU A 37 0.37 -13.65 -24.45
C LEU A 37 -0.10 -15.08 -24.69
N LEU A 38 -0.09 -15.91 -23.64
CA LEU A 38 -0.54 -17.29 -23.68
C LEU A 38 -1.70 -17.46 -22.70
N VAL A 39 -2.86 -17.88 -23.20
CA VAL A 39 -4.07 -18.19 -22.44
C VAL A 39 -4.64 -19.53 -22.93
N GLY A 40 -4.98 -20.42 -22.02
CA GLY A 40 -5.51 -21.74 -22.39
C GLY A 40 -5.81 -22.59 -21.16
N ASP A 41 -6.49 -23.72 -21.36
CA ASP A 41 -7.02 -24.55 -20.26
C ASP A 41 -5.94 -25.09 -19.31
N ASN A 42 -4.74 -25.36 -19.84
CA ASN A 42 -3.61 -25.88 -19.09
C ASN A 42 -2.46 -24.89 -18.94
N ILE A 43 -2.69 -23.62 -19.28
CA ILE A 43 -1.70 -22.55 -19.15
C ILE A 43 -1.92 -21.82 -17.84
N ALA A 44 -0.84 -21.60 -17.06
CA ALA A 44 -0.86 -20.88 -15.80
C ALA A 44 -1.95 -21.41 -14.84
N VAL A 45 -1.91 -22.70 -14.51
CA VAL A 45 -2.81 -23.31 -13.53
C VAL A 45 -2.07 -23.53 -12.23
N ALA A 46 -2.58 -22.97 -11.12
CA ALA A 46 -2.07 -23.14 -9.77
C ALA A 46 -3.15 -23.74 -8.86
N THR A 47 -2.71 -24.40 -7.77
CA THR A 47 -3.61 -25.01 -6.78
C THR A 47 -3.61 -24.17 -5.51
N THR A 48 -4.79 -23.86 -5.01
CA THR A 48 -5.03 -23.27 -3.70
C THR A 48 -5.79 -24.25 -2.80
N GLN A 49 -5.86 -23.96 -1.50
CA GLN A 49 -6.70 -24.75 -0.58
C GLN A 49 -8.20 -24.69 -0.92
N TYR A 50 -8.64 -23.77 -1.79
CA TYR A 50 -10.05 -23.60 -2.17
C TYR A 50 -10.37 -24.19 -3.53
N GLY A 51 -9.39 -24.62 -4.30
CA GLY A 51 -9.53 -25.16 -5.65
C GLY A 51 -8.43 -24.66 -6.57
N LYS A 52 -8.49 -25.09 -7.83
CA LYS A 52 -7.55 -24.64 -8.86
C LYS A 52 -7.92 -23.25 -9.37
N VAL A 53 -6.90 -22.47 -9.69
CA VAL A 53 -7.04 -21.15 -10.35
C VAL A 53 -6.28 -21.18 -11.66
N ARG A 54 -6.83 -20.53 -12.69
CA ARG A 54 -6.21 -20.39 -14.00
C ARG A 54 -6.00 -18.93 -14.31
N GLY A 55 -4.76 -18.55 -14.53
CA GLY A 55 -4.34 -17.24 -15.00
C GLY A 55 -3.94 -17.26 -16.47
N TYR A 56 -2.96 -16.43 -16.81
CA TYR A 56 -2.33 -16.37 -18.13
C TYR A 56 -0.83 -16.12 -18.01
N VAL A 57 -0.10 -16.31 -19.12
CA VAL A 57 1.32 -15.94 -19.21
C VAL A 57 1.44 -14.74 -20.15
N LEU A 58 2.09 -13.68 -19.68
CA LEU A 58 2.39 -12.51 -20.49
C LEU A 58 3.89 -12.24 -20.44
N ARG A 59 4.55 -12.19 -21.59
CA ARG A 59 6.01 -12.01 -21.68
C ARG A 59 6.79 -12.94 -20.75
N GLY A 60 6.35 -14.19 -20.61
CA GLY A 60 6.96 -15.19 -19.74
C GLY A 60 6.67 -15.06 -18.24
N MET A 61 5.84 -14.10 -17.83
CA MET A 61 5.38 -13.95 -16.43
C MET A 61 3.97 -14.53 -16.26
N HIS A 62 3.74 -15.23 -15.19
CA HIS A 62 2.43 -15.80 -14.84
C HIS A 62 1.62 -14.77 -14.05
N TYR A 63 0.42 -14.49 -14.51
CA TYR A 63 -0.55 -13.57 -13.91
C TYR A 63 -1.75 -14.33 -13.40
N PHE A 64 -2.09 -14.13 -12.15
CA PHE A 64 -3.31 -14.61 -11.51
C PHE A 64 -3.99 -13.42 -10.86
N LEU A 65 -5.11 -12.98 -11.41
CA LEU A 65 -5.76 -11.75 -11.03
C LEU A 65 -7.12 -12.03 -10.40
N GLY A 66 -7.43 -11.30 -9.31
CA GLY A 66 -8.74 -11.33 -8.67
C GLY A 66 -9.07 -12.63 -7.95
N ILE A 67 -8.09 -13.37 -7.44
CA ILE A 67 -8.36 -14.59 -6.64
C ILE A 67 -9.08 -14.20 -5.36
N PRO A 68 -10.21 -14.82 -5.00
CA PRO A 68 -10.87 -14.57 -3.72
C PRO A 68 -9.99 -15.05 -2.55
N TYR A 69 -9.63 -14.16 -1.64
CA TYR A 69 -9.03 -14.54 -0.36
C TYR A 69 -10.06 -14.49 0.78
N GLY A 70 -11.19 -13.84 0.56
CA GLY A 70 -12.33 -13.77 1.46
C GLY A 70 -13.65 -13.90 0.70
N ALA A 71 -14.72 -14.20 1.44
CA ALA A 71 -16.08 -14.23 0.93
C ALA A 71 -16.62 -12.80 0.73
N ASP A 72 -17.70 -12.67 -0.04
CA ASP A 72 -18.47 -11.44 -0.20
C ASP A 72 -18.83 -10.84 1.18
N THR A 73 -18.53 -9.55 1.35
CA THR A 73 -18.73 -8.80 2.59
C THR A 73 -20.05 -8.05 2.64
N SER A 74 -20.94 -8.24 1.67
CA SER A 74 -22.26 -7.61 1.62
C SER A 74 -23.28 -8.23 2.59
N GLY A 75 -24.40 -7.55 2.75
CA GLY A 75 -25.52 -8.03 3.54
C GLY A 75 -25.13 -8.36 4.99
N ALA A 76 -25.50 -9.54 5.50
CA ALA A 76 -25.20 -9.95 6.87
C ALA A 76 -23.69 -10.03 7.21
N ASN A 77 -22.82 -10.00 6.21
CA ASN A 77 -21.38 -9.99 6.40
C ASN A 77 -20.80 -8.56 6.53
N ARG A 78 -21.58 -7.52 6.22
CA ARG A 78 -21.14 -6.14 6.36
C ARG A 78 -20.82 -5.84 7.83
N PHE A 79 -19.70 -5.16 8.07
CA PHE A 79 -19.14 -4.88 9.40
C PHE A 79 -18.62 -6.08 10.19
N MET A 80 -18.73 -7.29 9.64
CA MET A 80 -18.25 -8.52 10.29
C MET A 80 -16.80 -8.82 9.89
N PRO A 81 -16.03 -9.55 10.70
CA PRO A 81 -14.73 -10.08 10.30
C PRO A 81 -14.83 -10.83 8.97
N PRO A 82 -13.76 -10.81 8.14
CA PRO A 82 -13.75 -11.52 6.88
C PRO A 82 -13.95 -13.03 7.09
N ARG A 83 -14.67 -13.66 6.17
CA ARG A 83 -14.88 -15.11 6.14
C ARG A 83 -14.07 -15.70 5.00
N LYS A 84 -13.65 -16.94 5.15
CA LYS A 84 -12.98 -17.69 4.09
C LYS A 84 -13.90 -17.83 2.88
N PRO A 85 -13.38 -17.77 1.64
CA PRO A 85 -14.19 -18.02 0.45
C PRO A 85 -14.68 -19.46 0.42
N LYS A 86 -15.79 -19.72 -0.29
CA LYS A 86 -16.24 -21.07 -0.56
C LYS A 86 -15.23 -21.76 -1.48
N ALA A 87 -14.94 -23.02 -1.22
CA ALA A 87 -14.18 -23.86 -2.14
C ALA A 87 -14.95 -24.07 -3.45
N TRP A 88 -14.23 -24.22 -4.54
CA TRP A 88 -14.76 -24.48 -5.88
C TRP A 88 -14.18 -25.75 -6.47
N THR A 89 -14.97 -26.43 -7.32
CA THR A 89 -14.58 -27.68 -7.99
C THR A 89 -14.04 -27.43 -9.38
N ASP A 90 -14.59 -26.44 -10.09
CA ASP A 90 -14.13 -26.03 -11.39
C ASP A 90 -12.86 -25.16 -11.28
N VAL A 91 -12.14 -24.97 -12.40
CA VAL A 91 -10.98 -24.10 -12.39
C VAL A 91 -11.43 -22.64 -12.39
N TYR A 92 -11.17 -21.91 -11.31
CA TYR A 92 -11.53 -20.49 -11.19
C TYR A 92 -10.73 -19.64 -12.19
N PRO A 93 -11.38 -18.79 -13.01
CA PRO A 93 -10.71 -17.95 -13.96
C PRO A 93 -10.12 -16.71 -13.29
N ALA A 94 -8.84 -16.76 -12.92
CA ALA A 94 -8.08 -15.64 -12.34
C ALA A 94 -7.47 -14.76 -13.44
N LEU A 95 -8.33 -14.23 -14.33
CA LEU A 95 -7.95 -13.48 -15.54
C LEU A 95 -8.19 -11.98 -15.41
N TRP A 96 -8.90 -11.54 -14.37
CA TRP A 96 -9.28 -10.16 -14.12
C TRP A 96 -9.20 -9.84 -12.62
N TRP A 97 -8.74 -8.66 -12.27
CA TRP A 97 -8.44 -8.26 -10.88
C TRP A 97 -9.65 -8.14 -9.93
N GLY A 98 -10.85 -8.25 -10.44
CA GLY A 98 -12.07 -8.14 -9.63
C GLY A 98 -12.38 -6.69 -9.20
N ASP A 99 -13.42 -6.54 -8.40
CA ASP A 99 -13.91 -5.24 -8.00
C ASP A 99 -13.04 -4.59 -6.91
N ALA A 100 -12.94 -3.27 -6.96
CA ALA A 100 -12.40 -2.47 -5.87
C ALA A 100 -13.41 -2.36 -4.72
N ALA A 101 -12.93 -2.04 -3.52
CA ALA A 101 -13.83 -1.70 -2.41
C ALA A 101 -14.65 -0.44 -2.74
N PRO A 102 -15.94 -0.37 -2.33
CA PRO A 102 -16.74 0.83 -2.47
C PRO A 102 -16.05 2.05 -1.86
N GLN A 103 -15.99 3.13 -2.62
CA GLN A 103 -15.29 4.36 -2.27
C GLN A 103 -15.86 5.55 -3.02
N ASN A 104 -15.60 6.77 -2.52
CA ASN A 104 -15.98 7.98 -3.24
C ASN A 104 -14.96 8.31 -4.33
N MET A 105 -15.43 8.41 -5.56
CA MET A 105 -14.62 8.70 -6.76
C MET A 105 -14.79 10.14 -7.26
N ASP A 106 -15.68 10.93 -6.66
CA ASP A 106 -16.11 12.25 -7.20
C ASP A 106 -14.96 13.25 -7.37
N ASN A 107 -13.95 13.20 -6.52
CA ASN A 107 -12.84 14.15 -6.53
C ASN A 107 -11.74 13.83 -7.55
N ARG A 108 -11.78 12.68 -8.19
CA ARG A 108 -10.67 12.20 -9.05
C ARG A 108 -10.69 12.80 -10.46
N TYR A 109 -11.85 13.29 -10.91
CA TYR A 109 -12.03 13.83 -12.26
C TYR A 109 -12.06 15.36 -12.34
N THR A 110 -11.98 16.06 -11.22
CA THR A 110 -12.14 17.53 -11.18
C THR A 110 -10.90 18.30 -11.60
N ASN A 111 -9.72 17.68 -11.54
CA ASN A 111 -8.44 18.30 -11.90
C ASN A 111 -7.78 17.56 -13.07
N LYS A 112 -7.81 18.15 -14.27
CA LYS A 112 -7.22 17.56 -15.48
C LYS A 112 -5.70 17.34 -15.40
N PHE A 113 -4.98 18.17 -14.66
CA PHE A 113 -3.55 17.96 -14.43
C PHE A 113 -3.32 16.74 -13.51
N ALA A 114 -4.10 16.58 -12.45
CA ALA A 114 -4.05 15.39 -11.62
C ALA A 114 -4.35 14.12 -12.43
N SER A 115 -5.35 14.16 -13.31
CA SER A 115 -5.69 13.03 -14.18
C SER A 115 -4.57 12.69 -15.17
N PHE A 116 -3.79 13.66 -15.64
CA PHE A 116 -2.61 13.39 -16.46
C PHE A 116 -1.51 12.68 -15.67
N ARG A 117 -1.23 13.14 -14.46
CA ARG A 117 -0.23 12.55 -13.56
C ARG A 117 -0.69 11.20 -13.03
N ASP A 118 -1.92 11.16 -12.53
CA ASP A 118 -2.52 10.02 -11.83
C ASP A 118 -3.68 9.45 -12.68
N HIS A 119 -3.37 8.91 -13.86
CA HIS A 119 -4.33 8.21 -14.73
C HIS A 119 -4.61 6.81 -14.18
N TRP A 120 -5.27 6.76 -13.07
CA TRP A 120 -5.42 5.56 -12.28
C TRP A 120 -6.50 4.64 -12.82
N ASN A 121 -6.23 3.34 -12.72
CA ASN A 121 -7.16 2.32 -13.12
C ASN A 121 -8.18 2.08 -11.99
N TYR A 122 -9.45 2.29 -12.29
CA TYR A 122 -10.55 2.03 -11.37
C TYR A 122 -11.39 0.92 -11.96
N SER A 123 -11.34 -0.26 -11.34
CA SER A 123 -12.31 -1.32 -11.60
C SER A 123 -13.70 -0.92 -11.10
N ASP A 124 -14.71 -1.71 -11.41
CA ASP A 124 -16.00 -1.63 -10.75
C ASP A 124 -15.83 -1.74 -9.23
N ALA A 125 -16.81 -1.24 -8.48
CA ALA A 125 -16.77 -1.24 -7.03
C ALA A 125 -17.95 -2.03 -6.46
N SER A 126 -17.63 -3.02 -5.62
CA SER A 126 -18.61 -3.80 -4.88
C SER A 126 -18.10 -4.24 -3.52
N GLU A 127 -18.97 -4.78 -2.69
CA GLU A 127 -18.58 -5.36 -1.40
C GLU A 127 -17.94 -6.75 -1.54
N ASP A 128 -17.99 -7.37 -2.73
CA ASP A 128 -17.24 -8.58 -3.08
C ASP A 128 -15.82 -8.22 -3.55
N CYS A 129 -15.10 -7.44 -2.74
CA CYS A 129 -13.81 -6.84 -3.06
C CYS A 129 -12.59 -7.55 -2.44
N LEU A 130 -12.77 -8.63 -1.68
CA LEU A 130 -11.66 -9.33 -1.02
C LEU A 130 -10.88 -10.17 -2.03
N ARG A 131 -10.07 -9.50 -2.85
CA ARG A 131 -9.34 -10.06 -3.99
C ARG A 131 -7.84 -9.85 -3.84
N ILE A 132 -7.07 -10.89 -4.23
CA ILE A 132 -5.62 -10.84 -4.32
C ILE A 132 -5.17 -11.12 -5.75
N ASN A 133 -4.17 -10.36 -6.21
CA ASN A 133 -3.47 -10.58 -7.45
C ASN A 133 -2.11 -11.19 -7.15
N VAL A 134 -1.67 -12.16 -7.94
CA VAL A 134 -0.37 -12.83 -7.79
C VAL A 134 0.34 -12.85 -9.14
N LEU A 135 1.54 -12.30 -9.18
CA LEU A 135 2.44 -12.35 -10.33
C LEU A 135 3.69 -13.16 -9.94
N THR A 136 4.07 -14.12 -10.76
CA THR A 136 5.22 -14.99 -10.49
C THR A 136 5.99 -15.34 -11.76
N PRO A 137 7.33 -15.44 -11.68
CA PRO A 137 8.16 -15.82 -12.83
C PRO A 137 7.94 -17.24 -13.33
N ALA A 138 7.60 -18.18 -12.44
CA ALA A 138 7.39 -19.58 -12.82
C ALA A 138 6.54 -20.32 -11.80
N LEU A 139 5.96 -21.43 -12.26
CA LEU A 139 5.23 -22.40 -11.44
C LEU A 139 5.98 -23.73 -11.43
N GLY A 140 5.98 -24.43 -10.27
CA GLY A 140 6.45 -25.81 -10.17
C GLY A 140 7.94 -26.03 -10.46
N ASP A 141 8.78 -25.01 -10.41
CA ASP A 141 10.22 -25.08 -10.63
C ASP A 141 11.02 -25.41 -9.36
N GLY A 142 10.35 -25.70 -8.25
CA GLY A 142 10.95 -26.06 -6.96
C GLY A 142 11.57 -24.90 -6.18
N LYS A 143 11.55 -23.67 -6.71
CA LYS A 143 12.07 -22.50 -5.99
C LYS A 143 11.11 -22.05 -4.90
N LYS A 144 11.68 -21.42 -3.87
CA LYS A 144 10.98 -20.71 -2.78
C LYS A 144 11.34 -19.22 -2.87
N ARG A 145 10.54 -18.47 -3.65
CA ARG A 145 10.81 -17.06 -3.92
C ARG A 145 10.36 -16.17 -2.76
N PRO A 146 11.12 -15.12 -2.42
CA PRO A 146 10.61 -14.08 -1.54
C PRO A 146 9.28 -13.52 -2.07
N VAL A 147 8.38 -13.19 -1.16
CA VAL A 147 7.05 -12.65 -1.49
C VAL A 147 6.98 -11.17 -1.13
N MET A 148 6.67 -10.33 -2.10
CA MET A 148 6.26 -8.95 -1.87
C MET A 148 4.74 -8.91 -1.71
N PHE A 149 4.26 -8.34 -0.60
CA PHE A 149 2.84 -8.11 -0.34
C PHE A 149 2.58 -6.61 -0.31
N TRP A 150 2.03 -6.09 -1.41
CA TRP A 150 1.76 -4.68 -1.60
C TRP A 150 0.40 -4.25 -1.05
N ILE A 151 0.39 -3.18 -0.26
CA ILE A 151 -0.79 -2.55 0.33
C ILE A 151 -0.91 -1.13 -0.21
N HIS A 152 -1.96 -0.88 -1.00
CA HIS A 152 -2.19 0.41 -1.66
C HIS A 152 -2.44 1.56 -0.70
N GLY A 153 -2.22 2.80 -1.18
CA GLY A 153 -2.45 4.06 -0.48
C GLY A 153 -3.91 4.51 -0.41
N GLY A 154 -4.10 5.83 -0.46
CA GLY A 154 -5.44 6.44 -0.40
C GLY A 154 -6.03 6.57 1.00
N GLY A 155 -5.19 6.69 2.03
CA GLY A 155 -5.61 6.68 3.43
C GLY A 155 -6.25 5.35 3.80
N TYR A 156 -7.36 5.43 4.51
CA TYR A 156 -8.23 4.28 4.80
C TYR A 156 -9.53 4.36 4.00
N THR A 157 -9.61 5.25 3.01
CA THR A 157 -10.86 5.61 2.33
C THR A 157 -10.90 5.27 0.86
N ASN A 158 -9.75 5.28 0.17
CA ASN A 158 -9.68 5.14 -1.29
C ASN A 158 -8.55 4.20 -1.69
N GLY A 159 -8.51 3.85 -2.98
CA GLY A 159 -7.45 3.09 -3.60
C GLY A 159 -7.85 1.66 -3.96
N ASN A 160 -6.98 1.00 -4.69
CA ASN A 160 -7.05 -0.43 -4.98
C ASN A 160 -5.67 -0.97 -5.36
N GLY A 161 -5.54 -2.29 -5.43
CA GLY A 161 -4.26 -2.98 -5.65
C GLY A 161 -3.66 -2.80 -7.05
N ILE A 162 -4.35 -2.13 -7.98
CA ILE A 162 -3.95 -1.99 -9.38
C ILE A 162 -4.12 -0.55 -9.91
N GLU A 163 -4.38 0.41 -9.04
CA GLU A 163 -4.84 1.75 -9.43
C GLU A 163 -3.85 2.52 -10.31
N GLN A 164 -2.56 2.22 -10.22
CA GLN A 164 -1.56 2.87 -11.07
C GLN A 164 -0.52 1.87 -11.60
N ASP A 165 0.05 2.16 -12.75
CA ASP A 165 1.05 1.31 -13.41
C ASP A 165 2.32 1.11 -12.54
N GLY A 166 2.59 2.06 -11.64
CA GLY A 166 3.64 1.93 -10.63
C GLY A 166 3.47 0.72 -9.69
N TYR A 167 2.24 0.21 -9.52
CA TYR A 167 1.92 -0.96 -8.70
C TYR A 167 2.06 -2.29 -9.47
N ASN A 168 2.30 -2.25 -10.78
CA ASN A 168 2.47 -3.47 -11.57
C ASN A 168 3.71 -4.23 -11.09
N GLY A 169 3.52 -5.44 -10.60
CA GLY A 169 4.60 -6.26 -10.05
C GLY A 169 5.48 -6.94 -11.11
N GLU A 170 5.16 -6.85 -12.43
CA GLU A 170 5.86 -7.60 -13.48
C GLU A 170 7.36 -7.29 -13.51
N ASN A 171 7.70 -6.00 -13.62
CA ASN A 171 9.10 -5.59 -13.72
C ASN A 171 9.91 -5.99 -12.47
N PHE A 172 9.33 -5.79 -11.28
CA PHE A 172 10.00 -6.14 -10.03
C PHE A 172 10.13 -7.66 -9.84
N ALA A 173 9.07 -8.42 -10.13
CA ALA A 173 9.08 -9.86 -10.05
C ALA A 173 10.10 -10.50 -11.01
N ARG A 174 10.18 -9.97 -12.23
CA ARG A 174 11.17 -10.38 -13.23
C ARG A 174 12.59 -10.03 -12.82
N PHE A 175 12.82 -8.78 -12.36
CA PHE A 175 14.13 -8.28 -11.96
C PHE A 175 14.69 -9.05 -10.77
N GLY A 176 13.84 -9.42 -9.80
CA GLY A 176 14.25 -10.00 -8.53
C GLY A 176 14.06 -11.50 -8.38
N ASP A 177 13.42 -12.19 -9.35
CA ASP A 177 12.92 -13.57 -9.20
C ASP A 177 12.08 -13.72 -7.91
N VAL A 178 11.06 -12.87 -7.74
CA VAL A 178 10.17 -12.83 -6.58
C VAL A 178 8.71 -13.05 -6.97
N VAL A 179 7.87 -13.43 -6.02
CA VAL A 179 6.41 -13.41 -6.17
C VAL A 179 5.90 -12.05 -5.69
N PHE A 180 5.07 -11.41 -6.51
CA PHE A 180 4.44 -10.13 -6.18
C PHE A 180 2.94 -10.32 -5.96
N CYS A 181 2.44 -9.84 -4.83
CA CYS A 181 1.03 -9.84 -4.48
C CYS A 181 0.53 -8.41 -4.27
N SER A 182 -0.66 -8.09 -4.80
CA SER A 182 -1.40 -6.88 -4.45
C SER A 182 -2.83 -7.23 -4.03
N VAL A 183 -3.44 -6.43 -3.15
CA VAL A 183 -4.72 -6.78 -2.55
C VAL A 183 -5.70 -5.62 -2.54
N ASN A 184 -6.99 -5.93 -2.63
CA ASN A 184 -8.08 -5.06 -2.25
C ASN A 184 -8.59 -5.48 -0.86
N HIS A 185 -9.07 -4.53 -0.08
CA HIS A 185 -9.65 -4.74 1.25
C HIS A 185 -10.72 -3.67 1.49
N ARG A 186 -11.61 -3.87 2.44
CA ARG A 186 -12.66 -2.88 2.77
C ARG A 186 -12.07 -1.54 3.22
N LEU A 187 -12.70 -0.47 2.78
CA LEU A 187 -12.30 0.91 2.97
C LEU A 187 -13.42 1.75 3.58
N GLY A 188 -13.07 2.93 4.11
CA GLY A 188 -14.01 3.92 4.60
C GLY A 188 -15.00 3.34 5.62
N PRO A 189 -16.28 3.72 5.54
CA PRO A 189 -17.27 3.27 6.51
C PRO A 189 -17.54 1.76 6.44
N LEU A 190 -17.29 1.09 5.32
CA LEU A 190 -17.45 -0.36 5.20
C LEU A 190 -16.30 -1.14 5.87
N GLY A 191 -15.11 -0.52 6.00
CA GLY A 191 -13.96 -1.11 6.65
C GLY A 191 -13.77 -0.72 8.12
N PHE A 192 -14.34 0.43 8.55
CA PHE A 192 -13.94 1.07 9.81
C PHE A 192 -15.09 1.76 10.57
N CYS A 193 -16.36 1.48 10.26
CA CYS A 193 -17.49 2.00 11.04
C CYS A 193 -17.63 1.23 12.36
N ASN A 194 -17.17 1.82 13.47
CA ASN A 194 -17.21 1.17 14.78
C ASN A 194 -18.63 1.21 15.37
N LEU A 195 -19.34 0.11 15.25
CA LEU A 195 -20.70 -0.07 15.77
C LEU A 195 -20.74 -0.81 17.12
N ALA A 196 -19.59 -1.10 17.74
CA ALA A 196 -19.53 -1.85 19.00
C ALA A 196 -20.33 -1.15 20.11
N GLY A 197 -20.26 0.18 20.20
CA GLY A 197 -20.99 0.95 21.22
C GLY A 197 -22.51 0.91 21.11
N VAL A 198 -23.07 0.59 19.92
CA VAL A 198 -24.53 0.54 19.67
C VAL A 198 -25.01 -0.87 19.37
N GLY A 199 -24.15 -1.76 18.86
CA GLY A 199 -24.51 -3.12 18.45
C GLY A 199 -23.95 -4.23 19.35
N GLY A 200 -23.19 -3.86 20.39
CA GLY A 200 -22.61 -4.79 21.34
C GLY A 200 -21.58 -5.74 20.74
N GLU A 201 -21.41 -6.87 21.38
CA GLU A 201 -20.38 -7.88 21.07
C GLU A 201 -20.39 -8.36 19.62
N LYS A 202 -21.57 -8.49 19.01
CA LYS A 202 -21.68 -8.87 17.59
C LYS A 202 -20.85 -7.96 16.67
N PHE A 203 -20.74 -6.67 17.00
CA PHE A 203 -20.05 -5.67 16.20
C PHE A 203 -18.70 -5.24 16.78
N ALA A 204 -18.15 -5.98 17.75
CA ALA A 204 -16.89 -5.63 18.42
C ALA A 204 -15.72 -5.39 17.45
N ALA A 205 -15.66 -6.10 16.33
CA ALA A 205 -14.60 -5.97 15.32
C ALA A 205 -14.85 -4.86 14.31
N SER A 206 -16.04 -4.25 14.25
CA SER A 206 -16.50 -3.41 13.13
C SER A 206 -15.61 -2.18 12.86
N GLY A 207 -14.93 -1.67 13.89
CA GLY A 207 -13.97 -0.57 13.76
C GLY A 207 -12.64 -0.97 13.09
N ASN A 208 -12.38 -2.26 12.90
CA ASN A 208 -11.10 -2.77 12.41
C ASN A 208 -11.22 -3.82 11.28
N VAL A 209 -12.43 -4.04 10.72
CA VAL A 209 -12.61 -5.13 9.75
C VAL A 209 -11.79 -4.94 8.48
N GLY A 210 -11.52 -3.70 8.04
CA GLY A 210 -10.63 -3.44 6.91
C GLY A 210 -9.17 -3.85 7.18
N MET A 211 -8.72 -3.83 8.43
CA MET A 211 -7.41 -4.37 8.82
C MET A 211 -7.44 -5.89 8.95
N LEU A 212 -8.54 -6.45 9.44
CA LEU A 212 -8.73 -7.90 9.50
C LEU A 212 -8.79 -8.53 8.10
N ASP A 213 -9.26 -7.79 7.08
CA ASP A 213 -9.18 -8.22 5.69
C ASP A 213 -7.73 -8.40 5.23
N LEU A 214 -6.83 -7.48 5.60
CA LEU A 214 -5.39 -7.60 5.30
C LEU A 214 -4.75 -8.78 6.05
N VAL A 215 -5.17 -9.04 7.28
CA VAL A 215 -4.75 -10.24 8.03
C VAL A 215 -5.21 -11.50 7.28
N ALA A 216 -6.46 -11.57 6.86
CA ALA A 216 -6.99 -12.70 6.10
C ALA A 216 -6.27 -12.91 4.75
N ALA A 217 -5.88 -11.81 4.07
CA ALA A 217 -5.08 -11.89 2.86
C ALA A 217 -3.66 -12.43 3.13
N LEU A 218 -3.04 -12.04 4.24
CA LEU A 218 -1.73 -12.59 4.66
C LEU A 218 -1.84 -14.06 5.10
N GLU A 219 -2.93 -14.46 5.74
CA GLU A 219 -3.22 -15.87 6.02
C GLU A 219 -3.39 -16.67 4.72
N TRP A 220 -4.09 -16.08 3.73
CA TRP A 220 -4.20 -16.70 2.41
C TRP A 220 -2.81 -16.87 1.76
N VAL A 221 -1.92 -15.88 1.86
CA VAL A 221 -0.52 -15.99 1.37
C VAL A 221 0.21 -17.12 2.09
N ARG A 222 0.16 -17.18 3.42
CA ARG A 222 0.76 -18.27 4.21
C ARG A 222 0.31 -19.65 3.70
N ASP A 223 -0.97 -19.80 3.44
CA ASP A 223 -1.59 -21.10 3.15
C ASP A 223 -1.49 -21.52 1.66
N ASN A 224 -1.28 -20.56 0.73
CA ASN A 224 -1.43 -20.84 -0.70
C ASN A 224 -0.22 -20.42 -1.57
N ILE A 225 0.63 -19.48 -1.12
CA ILE A 225 1.63 -18.86 -2.01
C ILE A 225 2.70 -19.84 -2.51
N ALA A 226 2.90 -20.95 -1.82
CA ALA A 226 3.79 -22.03 -2.26
C ALA A 226 3.33 -22.64 -3.59
N GLY A 227 2.02 -22.70 -3.86
CA GLY A 227 1.46 -23.12 -5.15
C GLY A 227 1.81 -22.20 -6.32
N PHE A 228 2.28 -20.99 -6.03
CA PHE A 228 2.73 -19.98 -6.98
C PHE A 228 4.27 -19.81 -6.99
N GLY A 229 5.00 -20.72 -6.31
CA GLY A 229 6.45 -20.67 -6.20
C GLY A 229 7.01 -19.68 -5.18
N GLY A 230 6.15 -19.13 -4.31
CA GLY A 230 6.54 -18.22 -3.23
C GLY A 230 6.89 -18.95 -1.93
N ASP A 231 7.66 -18.31 -1.07
CA ASP A 231 8.01 -18.77 0.26
C ASP A 231 7.13 -18.10 1.32
N PRO A 232 6.19 -18.82 1.96
CA PRO A 232 5.39 -18.26 3.04
C PRO A 232 6.21 -17.86 4.27
N GLY A 233 7.44 -18.39 4.42
CA GLY A 233 8.42 -18.01 5.44
C GLY A 233 9.25 -16.77 5.10
N ASN A 234 9.01 -16.14 3.94
CA ASN A 234 9.75 -14.96 3.49
C ASN A 234 8.85 -13.92 2.83
N VAL A 235 7.93 -13.36 3.61
CA VAL A 235 6.96 -12.35 3.19
C VAL A 235 7.40 -10.96 3.67
N THR A 236 7.48 -10.01 2.74
CA THR A 236 7.70 -8.60 3.03
C THR A 236 6.41 -7.82 2.75
N ILE A 237 5.86 -7.16 3.76
CA ILE A 237 4.73 -6.23 3.58
C ILE A 237 5.28 -4.85 3.25
N MET A 238 4.69 -4.20 2.26
CA MET A 238 5.08 -2.86 1.82
C MET A 238 3.85 -2.04 1.47
N GLY A 239 3.84 -0.78 1.85
CA GLY A 239 2.75 0.13 1.51
C GLY A 239 3.18 1.58 1.50
N GLN A 240 2.46 2.39 0.71
CA GLN A 240 2.74 3.81 0.57
C GLN A 240 1.56 4.64 1.08
N SER A 241 1.83 5.80 1.70
CA SER A 241 0.78 6.70 2.23
C SER A 241 -0.12 5.96 3.23
N GLY A 242 -1.42 5.91 3.00
CA GLY A 242 -2.34 5.08 3.79
C GLY A 242 -1.94 3.61 3.83
N GLY A 243 -1.30 3.07 2.79
CA GLY A 243 -0.72 1.71 2.79
C GLY A 243 0.41 1.56 3.81
N GLY A 244 1.30 2.54 3.89
CA GLY A 244 2.34 2.58 4.92
C GLY A 244 1.77 2.67 6.34
N ALA A 245 0.71 3.45 6.53
CA ALA A 245 -0.01 3.49 7.80
C ALA A 245 -0.66 2.14 8.16
N LYS A 246 -1.21 1.42 7.18
CA LYS A 246 -1.73 0.05 7.35
C LYS A 246 -0.62 -0.93 7.72
N VAL A 247 0.58 -0.80 7.12
CA VAL A 247 1.77 -1.57 7.53
C VAL A 247 2.08 -1.30 9.01
N CYS A 248 2.09 -0.04 9.45
CA CYS A 248 2.29 0.30 10.87
C CYS A 248 1.26 -0.37 11.78
N VAL A 249 -0.02 -0.36 11.41
CA VAL A 249 -1.10 -1.00 12.19
C VAL A 249 -0.90 -2.52 12.25
N LEU A 250 -0.59 -3.17 11.12
CA LEU A 250 -0.34 -4.63 11.08
C LEU A 250 0.80 -5.06 12.02
N THR A 251 1.83 -4.22 12.20
CA THR A 251 2.92 -4.52 13.15
C THR A 251 2.47 -4.57 14.62
N ALA A 252 1.30 -4.02 14.93
CA ALA A 252 0.73 -3.99 16.29
C ALA A 252 -0.42 -4.98 16.50
N MET A 253 -0.91 -5.64 15.43
CA MET A 253 -2.03 -6.59 15.51
C MET A 253 -1.54 -7.99 15.88
N PRO A 254 -2.01 -8.58 17.01
CA PRO A 254 -1.62 -9.95 17.40
C PRO A 254 -1.94 -11.00 16.34
N SER A 255 -3.05 -10.85 15.61
CA SER A 255 -3.48 -11.75 14.53
C SER A 255 -2.57 -11.72 13.30
N ALA A 256 -1.78 -10.65 13.12
CA ALA A 256 -0.81 -10.55 12.04
C ALA A 256 0.59 -11.10 12.38
N LYS A 257 0.81 -11.48 13.66
CA LYS A 257 2.12 -11.96 14.12
C LYS A 257 2.53 -13.23 13.37
N GLY A 258 3.74 -13.20 12.77
CA GLY A 258 4.32 -14.34 12.06
C GLY A 258 3.79 -14.52 10.63
N LEU A 259 2.86 -13.67 10.15
CA LEU A 259 2.38 -13.70 8.77
C LEU A 259 3.29 -12.92 7.80
N PHE A 260 4.18 -12.08 8.32
CA PHE A 260 5.20 -11.36 7.56
C PHE A 260 6.51 -11.29 8.34
N HIS A 261 7.60 -11.08 7.62
CA HIS A 261 8.96 -11.22 8.13
C HIS A 261 9.77 -9.92 8.00
N ARG A 262 9.31 -8.99 7.16
CA ARG A 262 9.89 -7.65 6.94
C ARG A 262 8.79 -6.66 6.61
N ALA A 263 9.05 -5.38 6.88
CA ALA A 263 8.08 -4.31 6.62
C ALA A 263 8.75 -3.09 5.97
N VAL A 264 8.04 -2.47 5.01
CA VAL A 264 8.47 -1.25 4.33
C VAL A 264 7.34 -0.23 4.38
N VAL A 265 7.62 0.94 4.93
CA VAL A 265 6.68 2.05 5.12
C VAL A 265 7.12 3.21 4.25
N LEU A 266 6.39 3.51 3.18
CA LEU A 266 6.67 4.64 2.31
C LEU A 266 5.68 5.78 2.59
N SER A 267 6.18 6.95 2.98
CA SER A 267 5.38 8.18 3.22
C SER A 267 4.10 7.97 4.04
N GLY A 268 4.11 6.97 4.92
CA GLY A 268 2.94 6.55 5.70
C GLY A 268 3.27 6.30 7.18
N ALA A 269 4.37 6.83 7.68
CA ALA A 269 4.79 6.67 9.07
C ALA A 269 3.69 7.12 10.04
N SER A 270 3.01 6.18 10.67
CA SER A 270 1.91 6.41 11.60
C SER A 270 2.19 5.75 12.94
N ARG A 271 2.35 6.58 13.98
CA ARG A 271 2.58 6.10 15.35
C ARG A 271 1.30 5.69 16.06
N LYS A 272 0.18 6.35 15.72
CA LYS A 272 -1.11 6.20 16.41
C LYS A 272 -2.18 5.66 15.47
N ALA A 273 -3.10 4.92 16.03
CA ALA A 273 -4.41 4.61 15.45
C ALA A 273 -5.49 5.49 16.09
N GLY A 274 -6.72 5.37 15.63
CA GLY A 274 -7.86 6.08 16.19
C GLY A 274 -8.19 5.64 17.62
N GLU A 275 -8.90 6.54 18.33
CA GLU A 275 -9.37 6.28 19.69
C GLU A 275 -10.76 5.61 19.68
N LYS A 276 -10.95 4.58 20.49
CA LYS A 276 -12.19 3.82 20.60
C LYS A 276 -13.41 4.71 20.83
N ALA A 277 -13.35 5.58 21.84
CA ALA A 277 -14.48 6.42 22.21
C ALA A 277 -14.91 7.38 21.09
N GLY A 278 -13.96 7.95 20.33
CA GLY A 278 -14.25 8.81 19.18
C GLY A 278 -14.89 8.05 18.04
N SER A 279 -14.41 6.86 17.75
CA SER A 279 -14.92 6.01 16.67
C SER A 279 -16.32 5.45 16.99
N GLU A 280 -16.59 5.07 18.24
CA GLU A 280 -17.93 4.63 18.68
C GLU A 280 -18.96 5.78 18.58
N LYS A 281 -18.58 7.01 18.91
CA LYS A 281 -19.42 8.19 18.70
C LYS A 281 -19.74 8.41 17.21
N LEU A 282 -18.76 8.22 16.32
CA LEU A 282 -18.99 8.28 14.89
C LEU A 282 -19.92 7.16 14.41
N GLY A 283 -19.75 5.93 14.90
CA GLY A 283 -20.65 4.80 14.59
C GLY A 283 -22.09 5.07 15.06
N ALA A 284 -22.25 5.61 16.26
CA ALA A 284 -23.57 6.05 16.77
C ALA A 284 -24.18 7.18 15.92
N ALA A 285 -23.36 8.12 15.44
CA ALA A 285 -23.82 9.18 14.53
C ALA A 285 -24.29 8.62 13.18
N VAL A 286 -23.62 7.57 12.65
CA VAL A 286 -24.05 6.86 11.43
C VAL A 286 -25.41 6.20 11.64
N LEU A 287 -25.60 5.51 12.75
CA LEU A 287 -26.89 4.88 13.08
C LEU A 287 -28.01 5.94 13.21
N LYS A 288 -27.74 7.04 13.91
CA LYS A 288 -28.69 8.17 14.04
C LYS A 288 -29.06 8.77 12.69
N GLU A 289 -28.05 9.02 11.82
CA GLU A 289 -28.25 9.59 10.49
C GLU A 289 -29.05 8.67 9.57
N SER A 290 -28.95 7.35 9.76
CA SER A 290 -29.75 6.37 9.02
C SER A 290 -31.23 6.33 9.42
N GLY A 291 -31.60 6.95 10.54
CA GLY A 291 -32.95 6.89 11.11
C GLY A 291 -33.30 5.54 11.76
N LEU A 292 -32.32 4.63 11.89
CA LEU A 292 -32.52 3.28 12.46
C LEU A 292 -32.22 3.27 13.96
N LYS A 293 -32.75 2.26 14.65
CA LYS A 293 -32.51 1.99 16.07
C LYS A 293 -31.42 0.92 16.26
N PRO A 294 -30.84 0.78 17.47
CA PRO A 294 -29.83 -0.24 17.76
C PRO A 294 -30.25 -1.68 17.48
N ASP A 295 -31.52 -2.00 17.61
CA ASP A 295 -32.12 -3.31 17.30
C ASP A 295 -32.40 -3.52 15.80
N GLU A 296 -32.17 -2.52 14.97
CA GLU A 296 -32.38 -2.54 13.52
C GLU A 296 -31.06 -2.51 12.71
N LEU A 297 -29.93 -2.87 13.32
CA LEU A 297 -28.62 -2.88 12.64
C LEU A 297 -28.56 -3.87 11.46
N ASP A 298 -29.41 -4.89 11.45
CA ASP A 298 -29.61 -5.79 10.31
C ASP A 298 -30.12 -5.05 9.06
N LYS A 299 -30.96 -4.04 9.24
CA LYS A 299 -31.42 -3.17 8.14
C LYS A 299 -30.28 -2.28 7.62
N LEU A 300 -29.38 -1.83 8.50
CA LEU A 300 -28.17 -1.10 8.09
C LEU A 300 -27.22 -2.00 7.31
N GLN A 301 -27.09 -3.29 7.72
CA GLN A 301 -26.31 -4.28 6.98
C GLN A 301 -26.91 -4.60 5.60
N ALA A 302 -28.25 -4.61 5.47
CA ALA A 302 -28.96 -4.89 4.23
C ALA A 302 -29.11 -3.69 3.29
N MET A 303 -28.81 -2.47 3.76
CA MET A 303 -28.92 -1.23 2.95
C MET A 303 -28.00 -1.31 1.73
N PRO A 304 -28.43 -0.90 0.51
CA PRO A 304 -27.52 -0.79 -0.64
C PRO A 304 -26.27 0.01 -0.28
N TRP A 305 -25.09 -0.45 -0.68
CA TRP A 305 -23.84 0.17 -0.23
C TRP A 305 -23.73 1.66 -0.58
N LYS A 306 -24.28 2.08 -1.72
CA LYS A 306 -24.29 3.50 -2.13
C LYS A 306 -25.09 4.36 -1.16
N ASP A 307 -26.24 3.87 -0.71
CA ASP A 307 -27.10 4.58 0.26
C ASP A 307 -26.43 4.63 1.62
N PHE A 308 -25.87 3.50 2.07
CA PHE A 308 -25.09 3.43 3.31
C PHE A 308 -23.89 4.39 3.27
N TYR A 309 -23.17 4.45 2.15
CA TYR A 309 -22.00 5.33 2.00
C TYR A 309 -22.40 6.81 2.07
N ALA A 310 -23.54 7.17 1.47
CA ALA A 310 -24.09 8.52 1.56
C ALA A 310 -24.47 8.89 3.00
N VAL A 311 -25.18 8.00 3.72
CA VAL A 311 -25.50 8.17 5.15
C VAL A 311 -24.23 8.36 5.99
N ALA A 312 -23.26 7.47 5.85
CA ALA A 312 -22.02 7.52 6.62
C ALA A 312 -21.21 8.80 6.34
N THR A 313 -21.23 9.29 5.09
CA THR A 313 -20.54 10.54 4.72
C THR A 313 -21.21 11.76 5.36
N ARG A 314 -22.54 11.82 5.40
CA ARG A 314 -23.26 12.92 6.09
C ARG A 314 -23.01 12.88 7.59
N ALA A 315 -23.09 11.70 8.21
CA ALA A 315 -22.78 11.50 9.62
C ALA A 315 -21.37 11.95 9.98
N GLN A 316 -20.37 11.56 9.17
CA GLN A 316 -18.97 11.96 9.38
C GLN A 316 -18.78 13.49 9.29
N ARG A 317 -19.42 14.15 8.33
CA ARG A 317 -19.34 15.60 8.18
C ARG A 317 -19.96 16.33 9.39
N ALA A 318 -21.11 15.88 9.86
CA ALA A 318 -21.78 16.44 11.03
C ALA A 318 -20.92 16.24 12.29
N TRP A 319 -20.44 15.03 12.52
CA TRP A 319 -19.56 14.68 13.65
C TRP A 319 -18.25 15.49 13.65
N ALA A 320 -17.61 15.66 12.49
CA ALA A 320 -16.38 16.44 12.37
C ALA A 320 -16.60 17.93 12.71
N LYS A 321 -17.75 18.48 12.33
CA LYS A 321 -18.14 19.86 12.65
C LYS A 321 -18.37 20.06 14.16
N GLU A 322 -19.06 19.14 14.81
CA GLU A 322 -19.32 19.17 16.27
C GLU A 322 -18.03 19.01 17.08
N ALA A 323 -17.12 18.14 16.62
CA ALA A 323 -15.85 17.89 17.30
C ALA A 323 -14.83 19.04 17.18
N GLY A 324 -15.17 20.15 16.50
CA GLY A 324 -14.25 21.28 16.26
C GLY A 324 -12.97 20.85 15.52
N ALA A 325 -13.08 19.84 14.71
CA ALA A 325 -11.97 19.13 14.14
C ALA A 325 -11.31 19.92 13.01
N ALA A 326 -10.20 20.59 13.31
CA ALA A 326 -9.22 20.89 12.28
C ALA A 326 -8.80 19.54 11.65
N GLY A 327 -9.10 19.37 10.34
CA GLY A 327 -9.01 18.09 9.66
C GLY A 327 -7.62 17.45 9.73
N GLY A 328 -7.58 16.20 10.14
CA GLY A 328 -6.43 15.29 9.99
C GLY A 328 -6.90 13.98 9.39
N LEU A 329 -6.05 13.29 8.65
CA LEU A 329 -6.30 12.01 8.00
C LEU A 329 -6.83 10.91 8.92
N MET A 330 -6.60 11.03 10.25
CA MET A 330 -7.00 10.07 11.28
C MET A 330 -8.36 10.40 11.93
N ARG A 331 -9.08 11.40 11.45
CA ARG A 331 -10.39 11.81 11.99
C ARG A 331 -11.51 11.40 11.05
N GLY A 332 -11.89 10.14 11.14
CA GLY A 332 -12.95 9.55 10.33
C GLY A 332 -12.96 8.04 10.51
N PHE A 333 -13.37 7.35 9.46
CA PHE A 333 -13.35 5.90 9.41
C PHE A 333 -11.91 5.40 9.22
N SER A 334 -11.27 4.98 10.31
CA SER A 334 -9.89 4.50 10.37
C SER A 334 -9.75 3.43 11.46
N PRO A 335 -8.69 2.60 11.44
CA PRO A 335 -8.43 1.63 12.50
C PRO A 335 -8.38 2.26 13.88
N VAL A 336 -8.85 1.53 14.89
CA VAL A 336 -8.96 2.04 16.26
C VAL A 336 -8.30 1.09 17.26
N VAL A 337 -7.72 1.66 18.31
CA VAL A 337 -7.30 0.89 19.49
C VAL A 337 -8.56 0.44 20.22
N ASP A 338 -8.91 -0.85 20.08
CA ASP A 338 -10.11 -1.45 20.65
C ASP A 338 -9.82 -2.34 21.88
N GLY A 339 -8.54 -2.60 22.15
CA GLY A 339 -8.08 -3.46 23.23
C GLY A 339 -8.05 -4.95 22.90
N ALA A 340 -8.57 -5.38 21.74
CA ALA A 340 -8.64 -6.77 21.33
C ALA A 340 -7.92 -7.01 19.99
N PHE A 341 -8.44 -6.49 18.88
CA PHE A 341 -7.86 -6.66 17.54
C PHE A 341 -6.65 -5.76 17.33
N LEU A 342 -6.69 -4.55 17.87
CA LEU A 342 -5.57 -3.63 17.99
C LEU A 342 -5.44 -3.21 19.47
N PRO A 343 -4.62 -3.91 20.27
CA PRO A 343 -4.56 -3.71 21.73
C PRO A 343 -3.98 -2.35 22.14
N GLN A 344 -3.10 -1.77 21.33
CA GLN A 344 -2.40 -0.52 21.61
C GLN A 344 -2.07 0.23 20.32
N HIS A 345 -1.66 1.48 20.42
CA HIS A 345 -1.09 2.21 19.30
C HIS A 345 0.16 1.50 18.76
N PRO A 346 0.42 1.52 17.43
CA PRO A 346 1.57 0.82 16.86
C PRO A 346 2.92 1.27 17.42
N TYR A 347 3.09 2.59 17.63
CA TYR A 347 4.38 3.21 18.02
C TYR A 347 4.23 4.37 19.00
N ASP A 348 3.23 4.35 19.86
CA ASP A 348 2.99 5.39 20.86
C ASP A 348 2.47 4.81 22.19
N PRO A 349 3.14 5.08 23.33
CA PRO A 349 4.44 5.74 23.45
C PRO A 349 5.61 4.91 22.94
N ASP A 350 5.48 3.57 22.92
CA ASP A 350 6.49 2.62 22.50
C ASP A 350 6.00 1.75 21.34
N ALA A 351 6.95 1.12 20.61
CA ALA A 351 6.62 0.20 19.55
C ALA A 351 5.96 -1.07 20.12
N ALA A 352 4.85 -1.48 19.50
CA ALA A 352 4.17 -2.71 19.88
C ALA A 352 5.12 -3.92 19.80
N PRO A 353 5.08 -4.84 20.78
CA PRO A 353 6.03 -5.97 20.85
C PRO A 353 5.77 -7.02 19.78
N THR A 354 4.62 -7.00 19.12
CA THR A 354 4.15 -8.00 18.16
C THR A 354 5.13 -8.21 17.00
N ALA A 355 5.75 -7.13 16.52
CA ALA A 355 6.71 -7.14 15.42
C ALA A 355 8.13 -6.70 15.85
N ALA A 356 8.52 -6.93 17.12
CA ALA A 356 9.81 -6.50 17.66
C ALA A 356 11.02 -7.01 16.84
N ASN A 357 10.90 -8.24 16.29
CA ASN A 357 11.95 -8.88 15.51
C ASN A 357 11.77 -8.71 13.99
N VAL A 358 10.89 -7.82 13.53
CA VAL A 358 10.67 -7.54 12.12
C VAL A 358 11.54 -6.35 11.69
N PRO A 359 12.52 -6.54 10.79
CA PRO A 359 13.28 -5.44 10.19
C PRO A 359 12.37 -4.48 9.41
N MET A 360 12.70 -3.19 9.42
CA MET A 360 11.90 -2.17 8.74
C MET A 360 12.74 -1.20 7.91
N ILE A 361 12.23 -0.85 6.71
CA ILE A 361 12.59 0.37 5.99
C ILE A 361 11.48 1.39 6.21
N ILE A 362 11.84 2.62 6.56
CA ILE A 362 10.90 3.73 6.77
C ILE A 362 11.34 4.90 5.90
N SER A 363 10.48 5.28 4.98
CA SER A 363 10.77 6.22 3.89
C SER A 363 9.82 7.42 3.89
N SER A 364 10.29 8.53 3.36
CA SER A 364 9.45 9.61 2.86
C SER A 364 10.09 10.27 1.64
N VAL A 365 9.27 10.92 0.83
CA VAL A 365 9.75 11.80 -0.23
C VAL A 365 10.05 13.20 0.32
N GLN A 366 10.92 13.95 -0.37
CA GLN A 366 11.35 15.26 0.12
C GLN A 366 10.25 16.33 0.04
N ASN A 367 9.40 16.25 -0.96
CA ASN A 367 8.38 17.26 -1.26
C ASN A 367 6.99 16.63 -1.31
N GLU A 368 6.53 16.03 -0.20
CA GLU A 368 5.22 15.32 -0.12
C GLU A 368 4.07 16.10 -0.77
N MET A 369 4.05 17.41 -0.55
CA MET A 369 3.09 18.32 -1.15
C MET A 369 3.78 19.15 -2.24
N SER A 370 3.51 18.83 -3.50
CA SER A 370 4.03 19.55 -4.66
C SER A 370 3.17 20.79 -4.92
N MET A 371 3.49 21.92 -4.27
CA MET A 371 2.59 23.08 -4.18
C MET A 371 2.40 23.81 -5.53
N SER A 372 3.44 23.94 -6.34
CA SER A 372 3.44 24.76 -7.56
C SER A 372 3.31 23.99 -8.88
N TRP A 373 3.15 22.67 -8.83
CA TRP A 373 3.16 21.87 -10.06
C TRP A 373 2.02 22.24 -11.03
N ALA A 374 0.81 22.51 -10.50
CA ALA A 374 -0.36 22.90 -11.29
C ALA A 374 -0.56 24.42 -11.39
N ASP A 375 0.13 25.21 -10.55
CA ASP A 375 0.06 26.67 -10.51
C ASP A 375 1.45 27.28 -10.47
N ALA A 376 1.94 27.68 -11.64
CA ALA A 376 3.27 28.27 -11.80
C ALA A 376 3.45 29.59 -11.04
N SER A 377 2.38 30.32 -10.73
CA SER A 377 2.45 31.59 -9.99
C SER A 377 3.02 31.42 -8.58
N LEU A 378 2.85 30.22 -7.99
CA LEU A 378 3.38 29.86 -6.66
C LEU A 378 4.92 29.75 -6.64
N GLU A 379 5.60 29.70 -7.79
CA GLU A 379 7.07 29.79 -7.83
C GLU A 379 7.59 31.16 -7.38
N SER A 380 6.74 32.18 -7.40
CA SER A 380 7.05 33.56 -6.97
C SER A 380 6.51 33.89 -5.58
N ILE A 381 5.99 32.90 -4.82
CA ILE A 381 5.48 33.12 -3.46
C ILE A 381 6.58 33.68 -2.56
N THR A 382 6.25 34.62 -1.69
CA THR A 382 7.18 35.19 -0.71
C THR A 382 7.26 34.35 0.57
N LEU A 383 8.31 34.52 1.37
CA LEU A 383 8.43 33.86 2.67
C LEU A 383 7.29 34.26 3.63
N ASP A 384 6.86 35.52 3.65
CA ASP A 384 5.75 35.96 4.48
C ASP A 384 4.44 35.26 4.09
N GLN A 385 4.20 35.08 2.79
CA GLN A 385 3.05 34.32 2.31
C GLN A 385 3.15 32.83 2.69
N VAL A 386 4.34 32.24 2.68
CA VAL A 386 4.57 30.86 3.15
C VAL A 386 4.27 30.77 4.65
N VAL A 387 4.75 31.71 5.47
CA VAL A 387 4.44 31.76 6.91
C VAL A 387 2.92 31.76 7.14
N GLU A 388 2.18 32.58 6.38
CA GLU A 388 0.72 32.61 6.53
C GLU A 388 0.05 31.29 6.09
N LYS A 389 0.53 30.63 5.02
CA LYS A 389 0.03 29.33 4.59
C LYS A 389 0.26 28.25 5.65
N VAL A 390 1.46 28.14 6.19
CA VAL A 390 1.80 27.11 7.18
C VAL A 390 1.25 27.43 8.58
N ARG A 391 0.88 28.67 8.87
CA ARG A 391 0.12 29.04 10.07
C ARG A 391 -1.20 28.28 10.15
N GLN A 392 -1.90 28.19 9.01
CA GLN A 392 -3.23 27.61 8.94
C GLN A 392 -3.16 26.09 8.71
N ARG A 393 -2.25 25.64 7.85
CA ARG A 393 -2.11 24.22 7.47
C ARG A 393 -0.69 23.88 7.02
N ALA A 394 -0.17 22.77 7.51
CA ALA A 394 1.10 22.19 7.09
C ALA A 394 0.87 20.78 6.50
N GLY A 395 0.97 20.66 5.18
CA GLY A 395 0.79 19.39 4.47
C GLY A 395 -0.58 18.75 4.72
N PHE A 396 -0.56 17.52 5.19
CA PHE A 396 -1.76 16.76 5.58
C PHE A 396 -2.20 17.03 7.03
N GLY A 397 -1.38 17.76 7.80
CA GLY A 397 -1.60 18.05 9.22
C GLY A 397 -2.20 19.44 9.50
N PRO A 398 -2.41 19.75 10.77
CA PRO A 398 -2.77 21.10 11.21
C PRO A 398 -1.63 22.08 10.94
N GLY A 399 -1.94 23.38 10.91
CA GLY A 399 -0.93 24.42 10.83
C GLY A 399 -0.18 24.64 12.15
N PHE A 400 0.86 25.45 12.09
CA PHE A 400 1.73 25.74 13.24
C PHE A 400 1.30 26.95 14.07
N GLY A 401 0.19 27.62 13.70
CA GLY A 401 -0.30 28.78 14.44
C GLY A 401 0.77 29.84 14.60
N ASP A 402 0.98 30.33 15.83
CA ASP A 402 1.96 31.39 16.11
C ASP A 402 3.42 30.97 15.93
N LYS A 403 3.70 29.66 15.91
CA LYS A 403 5.05 29.14 15.66
C LYS A 403 5.42 29.10 14.17
N ALA A 404 4.50 29.41 13.24
CA ALA A 404 4.72 29.29 11.81
C ALA A 404 5.96 30.04 11.33
N LYS A 405 6.20 31.25 11.85
CA LYS A 405 7.38 32.06 11.47
C LYS A 405 8.68 31.39 11.93
N GLU A 406 8.78 30.97 13.18
CA GLU A 406 9.94 30.27 13.73
C GLU A 406 10.27 29.00 12.94
N VAL A 407 9.23 28.20 12.60
CA VAL A 407 9.38 26.99 11.80
C VAL A 407 9.93 27.32 10.42
N VAL A 408 9.33 28.27 9.70
CA VAL A 408 9.80 28.65 8.34
C VAL A 408 11.24 29.15 8.37
N GLU A 409 11.61 30.03 9.31
CA GLU A 409 12.96 30.56 9.47
C GLU A 409 13.98 29.44 9.77
N SER A 410 13.62 28.45 10.58
CA SER A 410 14.46 27.28 10.85
C SER A 410 14.76 26.48 9.58
N TYR A 411 13.76 26.27 8.72
CA TYR A 411 13.96 25.59 7.43
C TYR A 411 14.76 26.43 6.43
N VAL A 412 14.55 27.75 6.37
CA VAL A 412 15.37 28.67 5.54
C VAL A 412 16.85 28.59 5.94
N LYS A 413 17.13 28.56 7.25
CA LYS A 413 18.50 28.43 7.77
C LYS A 413 19.12 27.06 7.44
N ALA A 414 18.35 25.98 7.56
CA ALA A 414 18.84 24.63 7.30
C ALA A 414 19.03 24.33 5.80
N PHE A 415 18.25 24.98 4.93
CA PHE A 415 18.28 24.79 3.48
C PHE A 415 18.54 26.11 2.74
N PRO A 416 19.75 26.68 2.87
CA PRO A 416 20.07 27.97 2.27
C PRO A 416 19.96 27.93 0.73
N GLY A 417 19.45 29.00 0.14
CA GLY A 417 19.32 29.16 -1.32
C GLY A 417 18.08 28.47 -1.93
N ARG A 418 17.27 27.77 -1.12
CA ARG A 418 15.99 27.23 -1.61
C ARG A 418 14.95 28.34 -1.80
N LYS A 419 14.15 28.22 -2.86
CA LYS A 419 13.01 29.13 -3.08
C LYS A 419 11.98 29.03 -1.95
N PRO A 420 11.22 30.10 -1.65
CA PRO A 420 10.16 30.04 -0.63
C PRO A 420 9.16 28.91 -0.83
N VAL A 421 8.76 28.59 -2.07
CA VAL A 421 7.88 27.47 -2.38
C VAL A 421 8.50 26.12 -2.01
N GLU A 422 9.81 25.95 -2.15
CA GLU A 422 10.51 24.73 -1.74
C GLU A 422 10.56 24.61 -0.22
N ILE A 423 10.80 25.72 0.49
CA ILE A 423 10.70 25.76 1.96
C ILE A 423 9.29 25.35 2.40
N TRP A 424 8.26 25.86 1.73
CA TRP A 424 6.87 25.47 2.02
C TRP A 424 6.65 23.96 1.87
N THR A 425 7.16 23.34 0.80
CA THR A 425 7.04 21.89 0.60
C THR A 425 7.79 21.07 1.65
N LEU A 426 9.00 21.50 2.03
CA LEU A 426 9.82 20.85 3.07
C LEU A 426 9.14 20.89 4.45
N VAL A 427 8.65 22.06 4.86
CA VAL A 427 7.90 22.26 6.12
C VAL A 427 6.63 21.40 6.15
N SER A 428 6.05 21.16 4.98
CA SER A 428 4.81 20.39 4.81
C SER A 428 5.04 18.89 4.60
N SER A 429 6.27 18.41 4.74
CA SER A 429 6.61 17.00 4.55
C SER A 429 6.26 16.14 5.78
N ASN A 430 6.21 14.80 5.61
CA ASN A 430 6.00 13.85 6.71
C ASN A 430 7.33 13.38 7.36
N ARG A 431 8.43 14.09 7.11
CA ARG A 431 9.76 13.71 7.59
C ARG A 431 9.83 13.55 9.10
N GLN A 432 9.17 14.44 9.86
CA GLN A 432 9.12 14.34 11.32
C GLN A 432 8.46 13.03 11.79
N GLY A 433 7.37 12.62 11.14
CA GLY A 433 6.70 11.35 11.44
C GLY A 433 7.60 10.14 11.19
N VAL A 434 8.38 10.16 10.11
CA VAL A 434 9.37 9.12 9.78
C VAL A 434 10.42 9.00 10.89
N VAL A 435 11.03 10.12 11.28
CA VAL A 435 12.06 10.13 12.33
C VAL A 435 11.47 9.67 13.67
N ALA A 436 10.32 10.20 14.06
CA ALA A 436 9.67 9.83 15.33
C ALA A 436 9.30 8.33 15.39
N LEU A 437 8.87 7.74 14.26
CA LEU A 437 8.61 6.31 14.18
C LEU A 437 9.90 5.50 14.25
N ALA A 438 10.94 5.92 13.52
CA ALA A 438 12.24 5.26 13.51
C ALA A 438 12.90 5.29 14.91
N ASP A 439 12.81 6.39 15.62
CA ASP A 439 13.31 6.53 17.01
C ASP A 439 12.68 5.49 17.96
N VAL A 440 11.37 5.30 17.85
CA VAL A 440 10.66 4.35 18.70
C VAL A 440 10.95 2.91 18.27
N LYS A 441 10.90 2.63 16.96
CA LYS A 441 11.15 1.28 16.41
C LYS A 441 12.59 0.83 16.63
N SER A 442 13.58 1.72 16.55
CA SER A 442 15.00 1.38 16.73
C SER A 442 15.38 0.94 18.15
N ARG A 443 14.49 1.11 19.12
CA ARG A 443 14.66 0.56 20.49
C ARG A 443 14.39 -0.95 20.54
N GLN A 444 13.79 -1.53 19.49
CA GLN A 444 13.53 -2.96 19.37
C GLN A 444 14.72 -3.70 18.75
N PRO A 445 14.81 -5.05 18.89
CA PRO A 445 15.98 -5.82 18.41
C PRO A 445 16.21 -5.77 16.90
N ALA A 446 15.14 -5.71 16.09
CA ALA A 446 15.26 -5.75 14.63
C ALA A 446 15.82 -4.43 14.07
N PRO A 447 16.67 -4.49 13.02
CA PRO A 447 17.24 -3.29 12.41
C PRO A 447 16.19 -2.43 11.73
N VAL A 448 16.42 -1.12 11.78
CA VAL A 448 15.67 -0.08 11.07
C VAL A 448 16.59 0.61 10.09
N TYR A 449 16.08 0.89 8.91
CA TYR A 449 16.74 1.67 7.88
C TYR A 449 15.83 2.82 7.47
N VAL A 450 16.39 4.01 7.33
CA VAL A 450 15.62 5.20 6.98
C VAL A 450 16.15 5.78 5.68
N ASP A 451 15.23 6.15 4.79
CA ASP A 451 15.58 6.92 3.60
C ASP A 451 14.75 8.19 3.44
N TRP A 452 15.26 9.06 2.58
CA TRP A 452 14.65 10.29 2.17
C TRP A 452 14.81 10.44 0.66
N PHE A 453 13.73 10.21 -0.08
CA PHE A 453 13.73 10.27 -1.54
C PHE A 453 13.73 11.72 -2.01
N ALA A 454 14.81 12.14 -2.65
CA ALA A 454 15.08 13.53 -3.06
C ALA A 454 15.10 13.74 -4.58
N TRP A 455 15.10 12.66 -5.37
CA TRP A 455 15.14 12.73 -6.83
C TRP A 455 13.93 13.48 -7.40
N GLN A 456 14.18 14.39 -8.34
CA GLN A 456 13.16 15.25 -8.93
C GLN A 456 13.02 14.99 -10.43
N PRO A 457 11.78 14.75 -10.92
CA PRO A 457 11.52 14.61 -12.35
C PRO A 457 11.58 15.96 -13.08
N PRO A 458 12.00 15.97 -14.36
CA PRO A 458 12.08 17.18 -15.18
C PRO A 458 10.72 17.60 -15.76
N LEU A 459 9.64 17.24 -15.10
CA LEU A 459 8.27 17.49 -15.57
C LEU A 459 7.75 18.82 -15.03
N PHE A 460 6.82 19.47 -15.76
CA PHE A 460 6.21 20.74 -15.40
C PHE A 460 7.27 21.80 -15.04
N ASP A 461 8.31 21.92 -15.88
CA ASP A 461 9.45 22.83 -15.67
C ASP A 461 10.14 22.63 -14.31
N ASN A 462 10.31 21.38 -13.89
CA ASN A 462 10.84 20.93 -12.59
C ASN A 462 9.98 21.33 -11.37
N ARG A 463 8.73 21.79 -11.56
CA ARG A 463 7.89 22.25 -10.46
C ARG A 463 7.25 21.12 -9.66
N ILE A 464 7.20 19.91 -10.24
CA ILE A 464 6.57 18.76 -9.56
C ILE A 464 7.42 18.24 -8.40
N ARG A 465 8.73 18.39 -8.43
CA ARG A 465 9.71 17.99 -7.40
C ARG A 465 9.60 16.51 -7.01
N ALA A 466 10.18 16.13 -5.86
CA ALA A 466 10.06 14.78 -5.28
C ALA A 466 8.69 14.63 -4.59
N PHE A 467 7.62 14.49 -5.37
CA PHE A 467 6.24 14.53 -4.92
C PHE A 467 5.76 13.20 -4.32
N HIS A 468 4.64 13.26 -3.57
CA HIS A 468 3.99 12.09 -2.98
C HIS A 468 3.72 10.98 -4.00
N CYS A 469 4.09 9.75 -3.71
CA CYS A 469 3.96 8.53 -4.55
C CYS A 469 5.00 8.39 -5.67
N VAL A 470 5.88 9.37 -5.95
CA VAL A 470 6.83 9.26 -7.06
C VAL A 470 7.84 8.11 -6.88
N ASP A 471 8.20 7.80 -5.64
CA ASP A 471 9.17 6.77 -5.27
C ASP A 471 8.70 5.34 -5.54
N ILE A 472 7.38 5.10 -5.61
CA ILE A 472 6.82 3.75 -5.79
C ILE A 472 7.36 3.08 -7.05
N CYS A 473 7.33 3.78 -8.18
CA CYS A 473 7.81 3.22 -9.44
C CYS A 473 9.33 2.96 -9.45
N PHE A 474 10.10 3.63 -8.58
CA PHE A 474 11.52 3.35 -8.40
C PHE A 474 11.74 2.06 -7.60
N TRP A 475 10.99 1.86 -6.53
CA TRP A 475 11.06 0.63 -5.73
C TRP A 475 10.68 -0.62 -6.53
N PHE A 476 9.69 -0.52 -7.43
CA PHE A 476 9.18 -1.65 -8.22
C PHE A 476 9.76 -1.75 -9.63
N TYR A 477 10.83 -0.96 -9.93
CA TYR A 477 11.49 -0.98 -11.23
C TYR A 477 10.55 -0.62 -12.40
N ASN A 478 9.60 0.29 -12.17
CA ASN A 478 8.52 0.67 -13.08
C ASN A 478 8.66 2.10 -13.68
N THR A 479 9.86 2.69 -13.64
CA THR A 479 10.08 4.04 -14.17
C THR A 479 9.88 4.16 -15.67
N ASP A 480 9.88 3.05 -16.39
CA ASP A 480 9.61 2.94 -17.82
C ASP A 480 8.11 2.90 -18.17
N VAL A 481 7.24 2.53 -17.25
CA VAL A 481 5.78 2.56 -17.42
C VAL A 481 5.13 3.76 -16.74
N MET A 482 5.78 4.37 -15.72
CA MET A 482 5.31 5.58 -15.02
C MET A 482 5.93 6.85 -15.61
N LEU A 483 5.75 7.07 -16.91
CA LEU A 483 6.33 8.23 -17.62
C LEU A 483 5.81 9.57 -17.11
N THR A 484 4.55 9.63 -16.69
CA THR A 484 3.92 10.84 -16.11
C THR A 484 4.47 11.22 -14.74
N HIS A 485 5.19 10.31 -14.07
CA HIS A 485 5.87 10.57 -12.80
C HIS A 485 7.35 10.87 -12.99
N THR A 486 8.01 10.29 -14.00
CA THR A 486 9.47 10.30 -14.10
C THR A 486 10.01 11.06 -15.30
N GLY A 487 9.21 11.24 -16.35
CA GLY A 487 9.68 11.70 -17.66
C GLY A 487 10.39 10.61 -18.47
N GLY A 488 10.67 9.44 -17.86
CA GLY A 488 11.32 8.30 -18.52
C GLY A 488 12.82 8.48 -18.76
N GLY A 489 13.39 7.54 -19.52
CA GLY A 489 14.79 7.55 -19.91
C GLY A 489 15.75 6.88 -18.92
N PRO A 490 17.08 6.94 -19.20
CA PRO A 490 18.08 6.19 -18.44
C PRO A 490 18.31 6.71 -17.02
N ARG A 491 18.11 8.02 -16.78
CA ARG A 491 18.37 8.65 -15.47
C ARG A 491 17.49 8.04 -14.35
N PRO A 492 16.14 8.06 -14.42
CA PRO A 492 15.32 7.41 -13.40
C PRO A 492 15.50 5.89 -13.38
N ARG A 493 15.76 5.26 -14.52
CA ARG A 493 15.97 3.80 -14.60
C ARG A 493 17.21 3.37 -13.81
N ALA A 494 18.29 4.14 -13.86
CA ALA A 494 19.53 3.85 -13.12
C ALA A 494 19.33 3.91 -11.61
N LEU A 495 18.63 4.92 -11.09
CA LEU A 495 18.30 5.00 -9.68
C LEU A 495 17.35 3.86 -9.27
N SER A 496 16.33 3.59 -10.09
CA SER A 496 15.36 2.53 -9.85
C SER A 496 16.04 1.15 -9.76
N ALA A 497 17.03 0.85 -10.60
CA ALA A 497 17.78 -0.41 -10.51
C ALA A 497 18.48 -0.57 -9.15
N ARG A 498 19.07 0.51 -8.62
CA ARG A 498 19.72 0.49 -7.31
C ARG A 498 18.73 0.35 -6.16
N MET A 499 17.61 1.08 -6.21
CA MET A 499 16.56 1.03 -5.20
C MET A 499 15.87 -0.34 -5.18
N ALA A 500 15.47 -0.86 -6.33
CA ALA A 500 14.90 -2.21 -6.46
C ALA A 500 15.88 -3.29 -6.00
N GLY A 501 17.18 -3.14 -6.34
CA GLY A 501 18.24 -4.02 -5.84
C GLY A 501 18.36 -4.01 -4.33
N ALA A 502 18.33 -2.84 -3.68
CA ALA A 502 18.36 -2.72 -2.23
C ALA A 502 17.11 -3.33 -1.58
N LEU A 503 15.92 -3.11 -2.16
CA LEU A 503 14.69 -3.74 -1.69
C LEU A 503 14.77 -5.28 -1.77
N LEU A 504 15.30 -5.82 -2.86
CA LEU A 504 15.51 -7.27 -3.03
C LEU A 504 16.46 -7.84 -1.98
N GLN A 505 17.56 -7.17 -1.68
CA GLN A 505 18.47 -7.61 -0.60
C GLN A 505 17.76 -7.56 0.75
N PHE A 506 17.01 -6.48 1.03
CA PHE A 506 16.21 -6.38 2.24
C PHE A 506 15.17 -7.50 2.34
N MET A 507 14.46 -7.83 1.25
CA MET A 507 13.52 -8.95 1.22
C MET A 507 14.18 -10.30 1.50
N LYS A 508 15.43 -10.50 1.09
CA LYS A 508 16.17 -11.75 1.30
C LYS A 508 16.77 -11.87 2.70
N THR A 509 17.31 -10.77 3.21
CA THR A 509 18.20 -10.81 4.38
C THR A 509 17.72 -9.97 5.58
N GLY A 510 16.84 -8.99 5.35
CA GLY A 510 16.50 -7.93 6.32
C GLY A 510 17.52 -6.78 6.34
N ASP A 511 18.47 -6.77 5.40
CA ASP A 511 19.50 -5.74 5.22
C ASP A 511 19.49 -5.27 3.75
N PRO A 512 19.33 -3.95 3.45
CA PRO A 512 19.27 -3.43 2.08
C PRO A 512 20.63 -3.34 1.39
N ASN A 513 21.73 -3.58 2.08
CA ASN A 513 23.09 -3.45 1.55
C ASN A 513 23.42 -4.53 0.50
N GLY A 514 24.26 -4.19 -0.47
CA GLY A 514 24.65 -5.08 -1.57
C GLY A 514 23.73 -5.00 -2.81
N GLY A 515 22.69 -4.16 -2.80
CA GLY A 515 21.75 -3.98 -3.92
C GLY A 515 22.12 -2.88 -4.92
N GLY A 516 23.29 -2.24 -4.78
CA GLY A 516 23.79 -1.21 -5.69
C GLY A 516 23.70 0.24 -5.17
N LEU A 517 23.06 0.46 -4.02
CA LEU A 517 23.18 1.71 -3.27
C LEU A 517 24.49 1.76 -2.49
N PRO A 518 24.99 2.96 -2.10
CA PRO A 518 26.07 3.07 -1.12
C PRO A 518 25.74 2.35 0.18
N THR A 519 26.75 2.13 1.04
CA THR A 519 26.51 1.54 2.35
C THR A 519 25.40 2.30 3.09
N TRP A 520 24.34 1.58 3.44
CA TRP A 520 23.17 2.10 4.14
C TRP A 520 23.25 1.69 5.60
N PRO A 521 23.65 2.58 6.51
CA PRO A 521 23.78 2.26 7.93
C PRO A 521 22.43 1.97 8.56
N ARG A 522 22.41 1.14 9.60
CA ARG A 522 21.23 0.99 10.47
C ARG A 522 20.96 2.29 11.17
N TYR A 523 19.69 2.65 11.26
CA TYR A 523 19.24 3.84 11.97
C TYR A 523 19.48 3.72 13.47
N SER A 524 19.97 4.80 14.06
CA SER A 524 20.03 5.02 15.51
C SER A 524 19.45 6.40 15.83
N SER A 525 18.74 6.55 16.94
CA SER A 525 18.20 7.85 17.37
C SER A 525 19.31 8.88 17.69
N ALA A 526 20.52 8.42 18.00
CA ALA A 526 21.67 9.29 18.27
C ALA A 526 22.16 10.01 17.01
N ASN A 527 22.31 9.29 15.91
CA ASN A 527 22.87 9.81 14.65
C ASN A 527 21.81 10.13 13.60
N GLY A 528 20.68 9.42 13.58
CA GLY A 528 19.62 9.62 12.60
C GLY A 528 20.03 9.25 11.17
N GLU A 529 20.77 8.14 11.00
CA GLU A 529 21.31 7.70 9.72
C GLU A 529 20.20 7.58 8.67
N THR A 530 20.36 8.29 7.59
CA THR A 530 19.36 8.44 6.51
C THR A 530 20.03 8.29 5.15
N MET A 531 19.58 7.35 4.34
CA MET A 531 19.95 7.27 2.92
C MET A 531 19.18 8.33 2.13
N VAL A 532 19.85 9.31 1.59
CA VAL A 532 19.27 10.27 0.65
C VAL A 532 19.32 9.65 -0.74
N LEU A 533 18.14 9.39 -1.31
CA LEU A 533 17.98 8.74 -2.61
C LEU A 533 17.85 9.78 -3.71
N ASP A 534 18.87 9.88 -4.54
CA ASP A 534 18.96 10.82 -5.67
C ASP A 534 19.83 10.22 -6.78
N ASP A 535 20.11 10.98 -7.85
CA ASP A 535 21.05 10.57 -8.91
C ASP A 535 22.38 10.10 -8.31
N THR A 536 22.92 10.82 -7.34
CA THR A 536 24.00 10.38 -6.46
C THR A 536 23.43 10.18 -5.07
N SER A 537 23.13 8.91 -4.73
CA SER A 537 22.62 8.57 -3.40
C SER A 537 23.75 8.57 -2.37
N GLU A 538 23.46 9.01 -1.15
CA GLU A 538 24.44 9.07 -0.05
C GLU A 538 23.77 8.88 1.32
N ALA A 539 24.48 8.27 2.27
CA ALA A 539 24.04 8.18 3.66
C ALA A 539 24.47 9.45 4.42
N LYS A 540 23.53 10.10 5.09
CA LYS A 540 23.74 11.30 5.92
C LYS A 540 23.23 11.07 7.33
N ASN A 541 23.84 11.74 8.29
CA ASN A 541 23.37 11.76 9.68
C ASN A 541 22.36 12.89 9.84
N ASP A 542 21.08 12.51 9.91
CA ASP A 542 19.93 13.37 10.20
C ASP A 542 19.96 14.73 9.45
N PRO A 543 19.87 14.72 8.11
CA PRO A 543 20.21 15.86 7.25
C PRO A 543 19.35 17.11 7.47
N ASP A 544 18.22 16.97 8.16
CA ASP A 544 17.26 18.06 8.45
C ASP A 544 17.04 18.29 9.95
N ARG A 545 17.92 17.77 10.82
CA ARG A 545 17.79 17.85 12.30
C ARG A 545 17.53 19.27 12.78
N GLU A 546 18.32 20.23 12.34
CA GLU A 546 18.22 21.61 12.79
C GLU A 546 16.89 22.26 12.37
N ALA A 547 16.40 21.96 11.17
CA ALA A 547 15.10 22.44 10.72
C ALA A 547 13.96 21.91 11.57
N ARG A 548 14.00 20.62 11.92
CA ARG A 548 12.92 19.94 12.67
C ARG A 548 12.86 20.32 14.14
N LYS A 549 13.92 20.90 14.72
CA LYS A 549 13.91 21.38 16.13
C LYS A 549 12.80 22.39 16.43
N ALA A 550 12.42 23.19 15.43
CA ALA A 550 11.33 24.16 15.56
C ALA A 550 9.93 23.56 15.45
N LEU A 551 9.81 22.29 15.00
CA LEU A 551 8.53 21.63 14.86
C LEU A 551 7.98 21.25 16.25
N PRO A 552 6.65 21.34 16.47
CA PRO A 552 6.04 20.83 17.69
C PRO A 552 6.36 19.35 17.90
N VAL A 553 6.61 18.96 19.13
CA VAL A 553 6.73 17.54 19.50
C VAL A 553 5.37 16.88 19.28
N THR A 554 5.31 15.89 18.37
CA THR A 554 4.07 15.16 18.00
C THR A 554 3.92 13.85 18.77
#